data_15a9603844b9a13def51f6ffb821c2c5
#
_entry.id   15a9603844b9a13def51f6ffb821c2c5
#
_cell.length_a   1.000
_cell.length_b   1.000
_cell.length_c   1.000
_cell.angle_alpha   90.00
_cell.angle_beta   90.00
_cell.angle_gamma   90.00
#
_symmetry.space_group_name_H-M   'P 1'
#
loop_
_entity.id
_entity.type
_entity.pdbx_description
1 polymer ?
#
loop_
_entity_poly.entity_id
_entity_poly.type
_entity_poly.pdbx_seq_one_letter_code
_entity_poly.pdbx_strand_id
1 'polypeptide(L)'
;MKHPGLINSITDNEKDLFEWSETNFLKVKKIIEKYPSGRKQSAVIPLLDLAQRQNKGWLNKKALEKVAETLSMSFIRVLEVATFYSMFNLKPIGKNYIQICRTTPCWLRGSDKLLNIAKEVTGCSLGETSKDKRFTVVEVECLGACCNAPMVQINDDYFEDLNEDNFKRLLINLKDDKEISKGSQIGRLSSNPERKN
;
A
#
# COMPACT_ATOMS: atom_id res chain seq x y z
N MET A 1 5.15 -17.18 0.04
CA MET A 1 5.11 -15.70 0.04
C MET A 1 6.46 -15.17 -0.43
N LYS A 2 6.53 -14.41 -1.52
CA LYS A 2 7.80 -13.77 -1.93
C LYS A 2 7.93 -12.49 -1.12
N HIS A 3 9.02 -12.34 -0.36
CA HIS A 3 9.32 -11.11 0.36
C HIS A 3 9.36 -9.95 -0.65
N PRO A 4 8.55 -8.88 -0.47
CA PRO A 4 8.44 -7.80 -1.46
C PRO A 4 9.74 -7.02 -1.68
N GLY A 5 10.72 -7.18 -0.80
CA GLY A 5 11.94 -6.40 -0.76
C GLY A 5 13.20 -7.04 -1.31
N LEU A 6 13.12 -7.92 -2.29
CA LEU A 6 14.35 -8.40 -2.95
C LEU A 6 15.03 -7.26 -3.71
N ILE A 7 16.30 -7.04 -3.44
CA ILE A 7 17.18 -6.00 -4.04
C ILE A 7 17.09 -5.98 -5.58
N ASN A 8 16.91 -7.13 -6.21
CA ASN A 8 16.70 -7.27 -7.66
C ASN A 8 15.38 -6.65 -8.17
N SER A 9 14.57 -6.07 -7.30
CA SER A 9 13.30 -5.46 -7.67
C SER A 9 13.31 -3.92 -7.69
N ILE A 10 14.42 -3.29 -7.32
CA ILE A 10 14.53 -1.82 -7.41
C ILE A 10 14.67 -1.46 -8.88
N THR A 11 13.72 -0.72 -9.40
CA THR A 11 13.80 -0.14 -10.72
C THR A 11 14.78 1.03 -10.67
N ASP A 12 15.92 0.88 -11.29
CA ASP A 12 16.89 1.95 -11.50
C ASP A 12 16.72 2.46 -12.93
N ASN A 13 16.04 3.59 -13.07
CA ASN A 13 15.93 4.26 -14.35
C ASN A 13 16.73 5.56 -14.23
N GLU A 14 17.82 5.70 -14.98
CA GLU A 14 18.71 6.86 -14.95
C GLU A 14 17.98 8.20 -15.20
N LYS A 15 16.80 8.13 -15.82
CA LYS A 15 15.95 9.31 -16.10
C LYS A 15 15.02 9.68 -14.95
N ASP A 16 14.92 8.84 -13.92
CA ASP A 16 14.07 9.13 -12.78
C ASP A 16 14.70 10.23 -11.92
N LEU A 17 13.96 11.30 -11.69
CA LEU A 17 14.31 12.36 -10.76
C LEU A 17 13.34 12.32 -9.59
N PHE A 18 13.82 12.55 -8.38
CA PHE A 18 12.97 12.73 -7.21
C PHE A 18 13.51 13.88 -6.36
N GLU A 19 12.67 14.89 -6.21
CA GLU A 19 12.86 15.99 -5.28
C GLU A 19 11.58 16.20 -4.48
N TRP A 20 11.71 16.63 -3.23
CA TRP A 20 10.55 16.98 -2.43
C TRP A 20 9.78 18.12 -3.05
N SER A 21 8.47 17.98 -3.27
CA SER A 21 7.62 19.10 -3.62
C SER A 21 7.62 20.12 -2.47
N GLU A 22 7.36 21.38 -2.76
CA GLU A 22 7.33 22.46 -1.74
C GLU A 22 6.44 22.11 -0.55
N THR A 23 5.25 21.58 -0.82
CA THR A 23 4.31 21.14 0.22
C THR A 23 4.85 20.00 1.06
N ASN A 24 5.50 19.02 0.44
CA ASN A 24 6.08 17.88 1.16
C ASN A 24 7.38 18.25 1.87
N PHE A 25 8.15 19.19 1.36
CA PHE A 25 9.31 19.70 2.08
C PHE A 25 8.95 20.32 3.44
N LEU A 26 7.82 21.04 3.49
CA LEU A 26 7.30 21.55 4.77
C LEU A 26 6.86 20.43 5.71
N LYS A 27 6.25 19.36 5.17
CA LYS A 27 5.89 18.16 5.95
C LYS A 27 7.14 17.43 6.47
N VAL A 28 8.18 17.30 5.65
CA VAL A 28 9.47 16.70 6.03
C VAL A 28 10.04 17.40 7.28
N LYS A 29 10.09 18.74 7.28
CA LYS A 29 10.55 19.51 8.45
C LYS A 29 9.74 19.19 9.70
N LYS A 30 8.40 19.28 9.60
CA LYS A 30 7.48 18.96 10.70
C LYS A 30 7.60 17.52 11.22
N ILE A 31 7.90 16.56 10.33
CA ILE A 31 8.12 15.17 10.73
C ILE A 31 9.40 15.04 11.51
N ILE A 32 10.50 15.64 11.03
CA ILE A 32 11.81 15.58 11.71
C ILE A 32 11.77 16.26 13.08
N GLU A 33 11.06 17.38 13.22
CA GLU A 33 10.89 18.11 14.47
C GLU A 33 10.21 17.31 15.59
N LYS A 34 9.50 16.22 15.27
CA LYS A 34 8.91 15.32 16.28
C LYS A 34 9.94 14.48 17.03
N TYR A 35 11.16 14.40 16.54
CA TYR A 35 12.23 13.59 17.11
C TYR A 35 13.25 14.47 17.85
N PRO A 36 13.88 13.95 18.90
CA PRO A 36 14.89 14.70 19.65
C PRO A 36 16.05 15.16 18.76
N SER A 37 16.69 16.27 19.17
CA SER A 37 17.90 16.76 18.50
C SER A 37 18.95 15.65 18.37
N GLY A 38 19.54 15.53 17.18
CA GLY A 38 20.51 14.48 16.85
C GLY A 38 19.88 13.10 16.51
N ARG A 39 18.55 12.94 16.58
CA ARG A 39 17.85 11.68 16.29
C ARG A 39 16.97 11.74 15.03
N LYS A 40 17.27 12.62 14.09
CA LYS A 40 16.47 12.77 12.84
C LYS A 40 16.35 11.48 12.02
N GLN A 41 17.30 10.55 12.15
CA GLN A 41 17.26 9.25 11.47
C GLN A 41 16.04 8.40 11.85
N SER A 42 15.47 8.63 13.04
CA SER A 42 14.23 7.96 13.47
C SER A 42 13.01 8.32 12.61
N ALA A 43 13.10 9.37 11.79
CA ALA A 43 12.07 9.78 10.85
C ALA A 43 12.07 8.96 9.53
N VAL A 44 12.90 7.92 9.40
CA VAL A 44 13.07 7.18 8.13
C VAL A 44 11.75 6.59 7.63
N ILE A 45 10.97 5.93 8.48
CA ILE A 45 9.70 5.31 8.09
C ILE A 45 8.68 6.36 7.60
N PRO A 46 8.36 7.41 8.35
CA PRO A 46 7.42 8.42 7.87
C PRO A 46 7.92 9.22 6.65
N LEU A 47 9.24 9.37 6.45
CA LEU A 47 9.76 10.00 5.25
C LEU A 47 9.67 9.06 4.03
N LEU A 48 9.89 7.76 4.20
CA LEU A 48 9.66 6.77 3.16
C LEU A 48 8.18 6.72 2.74
N ASP A 49 7.25 6.74 3.69
CA ASP A 49 5.81 6.80 3.38
C ASP A 49 5.48 8.09 2.60
N LEU A 50 5.97 9.23 3.03
CA LEU A 50 5.76 10.49 2.33
C LEU A 50 6.34 10.49 0.91
N ALA A 51 7.53 9.91 0.73
CA ALA A 51 8.18 9.75 -0.58
C ALA A 51 7.38 8.81 -1.48
N GLN A 52 6.92 7.67 -0.94
CA GLN A 52 6.09 6.70 -1.65
C GLN A 52 4.80 7.33 -2.16
N ARG A 53 4.11 8.09 -1.30
CA ARG A 53 2.88 8.82 -1.67
C ARG A 53 3.15 9.86 -2.76
N GLN A 54 4.24 10.60 -2.67
CA GLN A 54 4.62 11.57 -3.69
C GLN A 54 4.96 10.89 -5.02
N ASN A 55 5.56 9.72 -5.00
CA ASN A 55 5.97 8.95 -6.18
C ASN A 55 4.90 7.93 -6.63
N LYS A 56 3.62 8.27 -6.53
CA LYS A 56 2.50 7.46 -7.04
C LYS A 56 2.44 6.04 -6.42
N GLY A 57 2.73 5.95 -5.12
CA GLY A 57 2.56 4.73 -4.34
C GLY A 57 3.74 3.76 -4.35
N TRP A 58 4.91 4.14 -4.87
CA TRP A 58 6.11 3.30 -4.86
C TRP A 58 7.40 4.11 -4.68
N LEU A 59 8.48 3.43 -4.30
CA LEU A 59 9.79 4.02 -4.06
C LEU A 59 10.78 3.59 -5.15
N ASN A 60 11.20 4.54 -6.00
CA ASN A 60 12.34 4.35 -6.89
C ASN A 60 13.65 4.63 -6.14
N LYS A 61 14.77 4.29 -6.77
CA LYS A 61 16.09 4.50 -6.19
C LYS A 61 16.34 5.95 -5.81
N LYS A 62 15.90 6.91 -6.64
CA LYS A 62 16.09 8.34 -6.39
C LYS A 62 15.30 8.84 -5.18
N ALA A 63 14.09 8.30 -4.94
CA ALA A 63 13.33 8.59 -3.73
C ALA A 63 14.05 8.08 -2.47
N LEU A 64 14.62 6.87 -2.52
CA LEU A 64 15.40 6.31 -1.42
C LEU A 64 16.68 7.14 -1.15
N GLU A 65 17.39 7.53 -2.22
CA GLU A 65 18.58 8.40 -2.14
C GLU A 65 18.22 9.76 -1.50
N LYS A 66 17.09 10.35 -1.89
CA LYS A 66 16.63 11.63 -1.33
C LYS A 66 16.25 11.54 0.15
N VAL A 67 15.63 10.46 0.58
CA VAL A 67 15.36 10.21 2.00
C VAL A 67 16.68 10.05 2.76
N ALA A 68 17.64 9.31 2.22
CA ALA A 68 18.96 9.13 2.81
C ALA A 68 19.70 10.46 2.99
N GLU A 69 19.75 11.28 1.96
CA GLU A 69 20.31 12.65 1.99
C GLU A 69 19.65 13.50 3.08
N THR A 70 18.33 13.57 3.08
CA THR A 70 17.54 14.36 4.02
C THR A 70 17.84 14.01 5.48
N LEU A 71 18.00 12.71 5.77
CA LEU A 71 18.25 12.22 7.13
C LEU A 71 19.73 12.09 7.49
N SER A 72 20.65 12.37 6.55
CA SER A 72 22.10 12.09 6.68
C SER A 72 22.36 10.63 7.07
N MET A 73 21.66 9.72 6.39
CA MET A 73 21.83 8.27 6.50
C MET A 73 22.56 7.73 5.26
N SER A 74 23.26 6.60 5.40
CA SER A 74 23.74 5.89 4.21
C SER A 74 22.57 5.27 3.45
N PHE A 75 22.66 5.22 2.13
CA PHE A 75 21.64 4.63 1.26
C PHE A 75 21.24 3.22 1.69
N ILE A 76 22.25 2.40 2.06
CA ILE A 76 22.01 1.00 2.45
C ILE A 76 21.10 0.91 3.69
N ARG A 77 21.22 1.84 4.66
CA ARG A 77 20.38 1.85 5.86
C ARG A 77 18.93 2.22 5.56
N VAL A 78 18.72 3.13 4.61
CA VAL A 78 17.37 3.46 4.14
C VAL A 78 16.78 2.29 3.35
N LEU A 79 17.59 1.65 2.52
CA LEU A 79 17.20 0.47 1.76
C LEU A 79 16.82 -0.71 2.67
N GLU A 80 17.58 -0.97 3.73
CA GLU A 80 17.25 -1.99 4.74
C GLU A 80 15.82 -1.78 5.29
N VAL A 81 15.47 -0.55 5.65
CA VAL A 81 14.12 -0.23 6.16
C VAL A 81 13.07 -0.44 5.07
N ALA A 82 13.32 0.07 3.87
CA ALA A 82 12.38 -0.04 2.76
C ALA A 82 12.14 -1.49 2.30
N THR A 83 13.13 -2.36 2.44
CA THR A 83 13.02 -3.78 2.10
C THR A 83 12.46 -4.61 3.24
N PHE A 84 12.63 -4.20 4.48
CA PHE A 84 12.12 -4.90 5.66
C PHE A 84 10.60 -4.75 5.80
N TYR A 85 10.09 -3.53 5.65
CA TYR A 85 8.67 -3.24 5.84
C TYR A 85 7.87 -3.47 4.56
N SER A 86 6.95 -4.45 4.58
CA SER A 86 6.13 -4.87 3.43
C SER A 86 5.18 -3.79 2.88
N MET A 87 4.95 -2.72 3.64
CA MET A 87 4.14 -1.58 3.18
C MET A 87 4.84 -0.70 2.14
N PHE A 88 6.16 -0.86 1.96
CA PHE A 88 6.91 -0.12 0.95
C PHE A 88 6.98 -0.90 -0.36
N ASN A 89 6.49 -0.27 -1.43
CA ASN A 89 6.50 -0.82 -2.77
C ASN A 89 7.77 -0.37 -3.50
N LEU A 90 8.62 -1.29 -3.90
CA LEU A 90 9.86 -1.01 -4.63
C LEU A 90 9.70 -1.13 -6.16
N LYS A 91 8.46 -1.35 -6.61
CA LYS A 91 8.06 -1.40 -8.02
C LYS A 91 6.83 -0.53 -8.24
N PRO A 92 6.65 -0.02 -9.47
CA PRO A 92 5.44 0.69 -9.82
C PRO A 92 4.18 -0.15 -9.53
N ILE A 93 3.20 0.46 -8.90
CA ILE A 93 1.89 -0.13 -8.64
C ILE A 93 0.80 0.52 -9.49
N GLY A 94 -0.34 -0.13 -9.59
CA GLY A 94 -1.53 0.41 -10.24
C GLY A 94 -2.24 1.47 -9.39
N LYS A 95 -3.18 2.19 -10.02
CA LYS A 95 -4.04 3.18 -9.36
C LYS A 95 -4.74 2.62 -8.12
N ASN A 96 -5.19 1.36 -8.21
CA ASN A 96 -5.84 0.62 -7.13
C ASN A 96 -4.92 -0.50 -6.67
N TYR A 97 -4.31 -0.33 -5.50
CA TYR A 97 -3.46 -1.32 -4.86
C TYR A 97 -4.31 -2.18 -3.92
N ILE A 98 -4.62 -3.40 -4.36
CA ILE A 98 -5.53 -4.33 -3.69
C ILE A 98 -4.72 -5.31 -2.86
N GLN A 99 -4.88 -5.24 -1.55
CA GLN A 99 -4.19 -6.06 -0.56
C GLN A 99 -5.21 -7.03 0.07
N ILE A 100 -5.12 -8.32 -0.28
CA ILE A 100 -6.06 -9.35 0.17
C ILE A 100 -5.48 -10.04 1.39
N CYS A 101 -6.16 -9.91 2.53
CA CYS A 101 -5.78 -10.59 3.77
C CYS A 101 -6.00 -12.11 3.63
N ARG A 102 -4.95 -12.90 3.94
CA ARG A 102 -4.95 -14.37 3.82
C ARG A 102 -4.75 -15.11 5.14
N THR A 103 -4.74 -14.40 6.27
CA THR A 103 -4.59 -15.06 7.57
C THR A 103 -5.86 -15.76 8.01
N THR A 104 -5.75 -16.59 9.03
CA THR A 104 -6.73 -17.60 9.42
C THR A 104 -8.20 -17.15 9.39
N PRO A 105 -8.61 -16.02 10.00
CA PRO A 105 -10.03 -15.60 9.94
C PRO A 105 -10.52 -15.33 8.53
N CYS A 106 -9.72 -14.63 7.72
CA CYS A 106 -10.09 -14.33 6.34
C CYS A 106 -10.09 -15.59 5.47
N TRP A 107 -9.11 -16.46 5.66
CA TRP A 107 -9.04 -17.75 4.96
C TRP A 107 -10.24 -18.64 5.27
N LEU A 108 -10.60 -18.83 6.55
CA LEU A 108 -11.79 -19.58 6.97
C LEU A 108 -13.09 -18.99 6.41
N ARG A 109 -13.12 -17.70 6.16
CA ARG A 109 -14.27 -16.99 5.59
C ARG A 109 -14.22 -16.85 4.06
N GLY A 110 -13.27 -17.51 3.40
CA GLY A 110 -13.23 -17.67 1.95
C GLY A 110 -12.40 -16.61 1.19
N SER A 111 -11.34 -16.05 1.79
CA SER A 111 -10.46 -15.11 1.08
C SER A 111 -9.78 -15.72 -0.15
N ASP A 112 -9.64 -17.04 -0.24
CA ASP A 112 -9.16 -17.74 -1.45
C ASP A 112 -10.05 -17.47 -2.67
N LYS A 113 -11.36 -17.39 -2.47
CA LYS A 113 -12.30 -17.06 -3.53
C LYS A 113 -12.14 -15.62 -4.01
N LEU A 114 -11.82 -14.69 -3.09
CA LEU A 114 -11.56 -13.29 -3.43
C LEU A 114 -10.33 -13.16 -4.34
N LEU A 115 -9.29 -13.95 -4.12
CA LEU A 115 -8.11 -13.97 -5.01
C LEU A 115 -8.48 -14.37 -6.44
N ASN A 116 -9.31 -15.41 -6.59
CA ASN A 116 -9.74 -15.87 -7.91
C ASN A 116 -10.56 -14.79 -8.64
N ILE A 117 -11.47 -14.13 -7.92
CA ILE A 117 -12.27 -13.02 -8.45
C ILE A 117 -11.39 -11.82 -8.83
N ALA A 118 -10.42 -11.47 -7.98
CA ALA A 118 -9.48 -10.39 -8.30
C ALA A 118 -8.74 -10.69 -9.60
N LYS A 119 -8.22 -11.90 -9.77
CA LYS A 119 -7.55 -12.32 -11.00
C LYS A 119 -8.47 -12.28 -12.22
N GLU A 120 -9.70 -12.76 -12.08
CA GLU A 120 -10.71 -12.77 -13.17
C GLU A 120 -11.04 -11.34 -13.63
N VAL A 121 -11.35 -10.44 -12.70
CA VAL A 121 -11.83 -9.09 -13.03
C VAL A 121 -10.71 -8.15 -13.46
N THR A 122 -9.56 -8.23 -12.78
CA THR A 122 -8.42 -7.30 -13.04
C THR A 122 -7.46 -7.80 -14.11
N GLY A 123 -7.46 -9.11 -14.39
CA GLY A 123 -6.50 -9.74 -15.27
C GLY A 123 -5.07 -9.78 -14.71
N CYS A 124 -4.88 -9.47 -13.41
CA CYS A 124 -3.58 -9.48 -12.76
C CYS A 124 -3.27 -10.85 -12.15
N SER A 125 -2.04 -11.30 -12.33
CA SER A 125 -1.48 -12.33 -11.45
C SER A 125 -1.11 -11.73 -10.10
N LEU A 126 -1.02 -12.58 -9.08
CA LEU A 126 -0.65 -12.13 -7.74
C LEU A 126 0.76 -11.51 -7.71
N GLY A 127 0.88 -10.32 -7.15
CA GLY A 127 2.12 -9.54 -7.10
C GLY A 127 2.43 -8.77 -8.38
N GLU A 128 1.51 -8.76 -9.34
CA GLU A 128 1.67 -8.06 -10.61
C GLU A 128 0.73 -6.87 -10.75
N THR A 129 1.09 -5.96 -11.64
CA THR A 129 0.28 -4.81 -12.03
C THR A 129 -0.37 -5.08 -13.38
N SER A 130 -1.65 -4.74 -13.54
CA SER A 130 -2.38 -4.87 -14.80
C SER A 130 -1.73 -4.04 -15.92
N LYS A 131 -1.89 -4.51 -17.17
CA LYS A 131 -1.29 -3.85 -18.35
C LYS A 131 -1.74 -2.39 -18.50
N ASP A 132 -2.97 -2.09 -18.10
CA ASP A 132 -3.55 -0.74 -18.09
C ASP A 132 -3.13 0.10 -16.87
N LYS A 133 -2.29 -0.47 -15.97
CA LYS A 133 -1.83 0.15 -14.70
C LYS A 133 -2.96 0.57 -13.75
N ARG A 134 -4.14 -0.01 -13.89
CA ARG A 134 -5.27 0.29 -13.00
C ARG A 134 -5.22 -0.49 -11.69
N PHE A 135 -4.72 -1.73 -11.72
CA PHE A 135 -4.74 -2.62 -10.58
C PHE A 135 -3.38 -3.22 -10.28
N THR A 136 -3.09 -3.39 -9.01
CA THR A 136 -2.06 -4.29 -8.51
C THR A 136 -2.69 -5.13 -7.41
N VAL A 137 -2.58 -6.46 -7.51
CA VAL A 137 -3.18 -7.38 -6.55
C VAL A 137 -2.07 -8.10 -5.78
N VAL A 138 -2.11 -8.00 -4.46
CA VAL A 138 -1.15 -8.68 -3.57
C VAL A 138 -1.86 -9.40 -2.44
N GLU A 139 -1.21 -10.44 -1.95
CA GLU A 139 -1.56 -11.17 -0.75
C GLU A 139 -0.81 -10.56 0.43
N VAL A 140 -1.51 -10.31 1.53
CA VAL A 140 -0.92 -9.72 2.74
C VAL A 140 -1.30 -10.51 3.99
N GLU A 141 -0.51 -10.28 5.05
CA GLU A 141 -0.81 -10.76 6.39
C GLU A 141 -1.99 -10.01 7.01
N CYS A 142 -2.32 -10.34 8.27
CA CYS A 142 -3.48 -9.79 8.97
C CYS A 142 -3.48 -8.26 9.02
N LEU A 143 -4.57 -7.68 8.52
CA LEU A 143 -4.81 -6.24 8.53
C LEU A 143 -5.62 -5.77 9.76
N GLY A 144 -5.94 -6.69 10.70
CA GLY A 144 -6.53 -6.35 11.99
C GLY A 144 -8.07 -6.28 12.04
N ALA A 145 -8.79 -6.41 10.92
CA ALA A 145 -10.26 -6.37 10.87
C ALA A 145 -10.89 -7.78 10.88
N CYS A 146 -10.37 -8.68 11.71
CA CYS A 146 -10.75 -10.11 11.73
C CYS A 146 -12.22 -10.35 12.06
N CYS A 147 -12.87 -9.49 12.86
CA CYS A 147 -14.29 -9.62 13.21
C CYS A 147 -15.22 -9.41 12.01
N ASN A 148 -14.76 -8.71 10.97
CA ASN A 148 -15.47 -8.45 9.73
C ASN A 148 -14.83 -9.14 8.52
N ALA A 149 -14.21 -10.30 8.76
CA ALA A 149 -13.57 -11.12 7.72
C ALA A 149 -14.64 -11.72 6.76
N PRO A 150 -14.29 -11.94 5.46
CA PRO A 150 -13.01 -11.61 4.84
C PRO A 150 -12.94 -10.15 4.46
N MET A 151 -11.73 -9.61 4.40
CA MET A 151 -11.50 -8.20 4.12
C MET A 151 -10.32 -7.99 3.17
N VAL A 152 -10.36 -6.87 2.47
CA VAL A 152 -9.26 -6.33 1.66
C VAL A 152 -9.01 -4.88 2.01
N GLN A 153 -7.76 -4.45 1.85
CA GLN A 153 -7.43 -3.03 1.82
C GLN A 153 -7.19 -2.62 0.37
N ILE A 154 -7.80 -1.53 -0.05
CA ILE A 154 -7.57 -0.93 -1.36
C ILE A 154 -7.04 0.48 -1.12
N ASN A 155 -5.78 0.70 -1.49
CA ASN A 155 -5.02 1.90 -1.13
C ASN A 155 -4.99 2.10 0.39
N ASP A 156 -5.64 3.15 0.91
CA ASP A 156 -5.69 3.45 2.35
C ASP A 156 -6.98 2.99 3.04
N ASP A 157 -7.94 2.40 2.29
CA ASP A 157 -9.27 2.12 2.78
C ASP A 157 -9.55 0.62 2.95
N TYR A 158 -10.29 0.27 4.01
CA TYR A 158 -10.74 -1.09 4.30
C TYR A 158 -12.11 -1.36 3.67
N PHE A 159 -12.25 -2.57 3.12
CA PHE A 159 -13.48 -3.15 2.62
C PHE A 159 -13.68 -4.49 3.29
N GLU A 160 -14.74 -4.62 4.04
CA GLU A 160 -14.96 -5.69 5.01
C GLU A 160 -16.25 -6.44 4.74
N ASP A 161 -16.43 -7.62 5.39
CA ASP A 161 -17.60 -8.48 5.19
C ASP A 161 -17.81 -8.86 3.72
N LEU A 162 -16.72 -9.15 3.04
CA LEU A 162 -16.74 -9.44 1.63
C LEU A 162 -17.26 -10.85 1.35
N ASN A 163 -17.94 -11.00 0.23
CA ASN A 163 -18.26 -12.26 -0.42
C ASN A 163 -17.96 -12.15 -1.91
N GLU A 164 -18.18 -13.23 -2.64
CA GLU A 164 -17.88 -13.29 -4.07
C GLU A 164 -18.62 -12.20 -4.86
N ASP A 165 -19.89 -11.98 -4.58
CA ASP A 165 -20.73 -11.04 -5.34
C ASP A 165 -20.39 -9.57 -5.05
N ASN A 166 -20.31 -9.21 -3.76
CA ASN A 166 -20.03 -7.82 -3.39
C ASN A 166 -18.60 -7.42 -3.74
N PHE A 167 -17.63 -8.34 -3.64
CA PHE A 167 -16.25 -8.05 -4.05
C PHE A 167 -16.12 -7.92 -5.57
N LYS A 168 -16.77 -8.79 -6.35
CA LYS A 168 -16.80 -8.67 -7.82
C LYS A 168 -17.40 -7.33 -8.26
N ARG A 169 -18.53 -6.93 -7.65
CA ARG A 169 -19.18 -5.63 -7.90
C ARG A 169 -18.28 -4.46 -7.54
N LEU A 170 -17.59 -4.54 -6.42
CA LEU A 170 -16.62 -3.52 -5.96
C LEU A 170 -15.50 -3.34 -6.99
N LEU A 171 -14.91 -4.41 -7.47
CA LEU A 171 -13.84 -4.36 -8.48
C LEU A 171 -14.32 -3.79 -9.82
N ILE A 172 -15.53 -4.14 -10.24
CA ILE A 172 -16.15 -3.59 -11.48
C ILE A 172 -16.37 -2.08 -11.31
N ASN A 173 -16.89 -1.64 -10.16
CA ASN A 173 -17.07 -0.21 -9.89
C ASN A 173 -15.73 0.55 -9.91
N LEU A 174 -14.66 -0.01 -9.34
CA LEU A 174 -13.32 0.57 -9.44
C LEU A 174 -12.80 0.63 -10.88
N LYS A 175 -13.11 -0.38 -11.69
CA LYS A 175 -12.72 -0.40 -13.10
C LYS A 175 -13.45 0.70 -13.90
N ASP A 176 -14.68 1.01 -13.52
CA ASP A 176 -15.51 2.04 -14.14
C ASP A 176 -15.31 3.44 -13.50
N ASP A 177 -14.36 3.59 -12.59
CA ASP A 177 -14.10 4.81 -11.81
C ASP A 177 -15.36 5.32 -11.04
N LYS A 178 -16.25 4.41 -10.62
CA LYS A 178 -17.41 4.71 -9.79
C LYS A 178 -17.02 4.83 -8.32
N GLU A 179 -17.78 5.63 -7.60
CA GLU A 179 -17.63 5.75 -6.15
C GLU A 179 -17.98 4.43 -5.45
N ILE A 180 -17.18 4.07 -4.45
CA ILE A 180 -17.34 2.84 -3.66
C ILE A 180 -17.48 3.20 -2.17
N SER A 181 -18.37 2.50 -1.48
CA SER A 181 -18.55 2.65 -0.03
C SER A 181 -17.44 1.88 0.71
N LYS A 182 -16.78 2.56 1.63
CA LYS A 182 -15.72 1.98 2.48
C LYS A 182 -16.33 1.20 3.66
N GLY A 183 -15.55 0.33 4.28
CA GLY A 183 -15.93 -0.46 5.44
C GLY A 183 -16.78 -1.67 5.09
N SER A 184 -17.72 -2.03 5.96
CA SER A 184 -18.56 -3.22 5.81
C SER A 184 -19.46 -3.13 4.57
N GLN A 185 -19.39 -4.15 3.72
CA GLN A 185 -20.20 -4.23 2.49
C GLN A 185 -21.61 -4.80 2.74
N ILE A 186 -21.97 -5.06 3.99
CA ILE A 186 -23.30 -5.53 4.41
C ILE A 186 -23.95 -4.62 5.46
N GLY A 187 -23.38 -3.43 5.68
CA GLY A 187 -23.95 -2.42 6.59
C GLY A 187 -23.70 -2.70 8.08
N ARG A 188 -22.78 -3.59 8.44
CA ARG A 188 -22.38 -3.81 9.83
C ARG A 188 -21.48 -2.69 10.33
N LEU A 189 -21.33 -2.62 11.67
CA LEU A 189 -20.26 -1.84 12.28
C LEU A 189 -18.91 -2.41 11.85
N SER A 190 -18.05 -1.55 11.28
CA SER A 190 -16.73 -1.90 10.79
C SER A 190 -15.64 -1.23 11.60
N SER A 191 -14.40 -1.33 11.15
CA SER A 191 -13.26 -0.58 11.68
C SER A 191 -13.30 0.92 11.38
N ASN A 192 -14.31 1.40 10.65
CA ASN A 192 -14.48 2.83 10.36
C ASN A 192 -14.75 3.62 11.66
N PRO A 193 -13.91 4.62 12.01
CA PRO A 193 -14.11 5.43 13.21
C PRO A 193 -15.31 6.39 13.11
N GLU A 194 -15.80 6.68 11.91
CA GLU A 194 -16.94 7.56 11.71
C GLU A 194 -18.26 6.80 11.97
N ARG A 195 -18.71 6.78 13.21
CA ARG A 195 -20.09 6.46 13.51
C ARG A 195 -20.97 7.66 13.11
N LYS A 196 -21.71 7.54 12.02
CA LYS A 196 -22.89 8.37 11.85
C LYS A 196 -23.99 7.79 12.75
N ASN A 197 -24.23 8.45 13.88
CA ASN A 197 -25.41 8.20 14.71
C ASN A 197 -26.68 8.54 13.93
#